data_6bf1256b5490fbefbad7aa45df2cc01c
#
_entry.id   6bf1256b5490fbefbad7aa45df2cc01c
#
_cell.length_a   1.000
_cell.length_b   1.000
_cell.length_c   1.000
_cell.angle_alpha   90.00
_cell.angle_beta   90.00
_cell.angle_gamma   90.00
#
_symmetry.space_group_name_H-M   'P 1'
#
loop_
_entity.id
_entity.type
_entity.pdbx_description
1 polymer ?
#
loop_
_entity_poly.entity_id
_entity_poly.type
_entity_poly.pdbx_seq_one_letter_code
_entity_poly.pdbx_strand_id
1 'polypeptide(L)'
;NHAGAYAAANAAYDKLYPQLREKGTFLFEYGHSLHKAGFYNESNKYLDKALVYCADPMILNVIGKNYQALRCYHWAEELLLASVHRLPGRIYPYYLLAKLYAEPEFLNREKFEEMKRIVLMKAPKIHSTAIEEMRMEVEEIAKELEK
;
A
#
# COMPACT_ATOMS: atom_id res chain seq x y z
N ASN A 1 -8.14 19.60 9.01
CA ASN A 1 -7.75 19.02 7.75
C ASN A 1 -6.70 17.93 8.01
N HIS A 2 -6.73 16.88 7.19
CA HIS A 2 -5.86 15.72 7.40
C HIS A 2 -4.37 16.06 7.33
N ALA A 3 -3.99 16.95 6.43
CA ALA A 3 -2.59 17.35 6.28
C ALA A 3 -2.04 17.99 7.54
N GLY A 4 -2.83 18.84 8.21
CA GLY A 4 -2.41 19.46 9.45
C GLY A 4 -2.25 18.46 10.58
N ALA A 5 -3.19 17.49 10.68
CA ALA A 5 -3.12 16.44 11.69
C ALA A 5 -1.89 15.55 11.50
N TYR A 6 -1.58 15.19 10.25
CA TYR A 6 -0.39 14.37 9.97
C TYR A 6 0.90 15.15 10.18
N ALA A 7 0.91 16.46 9.89
CA ALA A 7 2.08 17.29 10.14
C ALA A 7 2.42 17.33 11.63
N ALA A 8 1.41 17.50 12.49
CA ALA A 8 1.61 17.50 13.94
C ALA A 8 2.08 16.13 14.43
N ALA A 9 1.48 15.04 13.90
CA ALA A 9 1.88 13.68 14.26
C ALA A 9 3.33 13.42 13.85
N ASN A 10 3.71 13.83 12.63
CA ASN A 10 5.06 13.61 12.13
C ASN A 10 6.10 14.38 12.94
N ALA A 11 5.78 15.59 13.40
CA ALA A 11 6.66 16.35 14.27
C ALA A 11 6.88 15.62 15.59
N ALA A 12 5.81 15.02 16.16
CA ALA A 12 5.92 14.23 17.39
C ALA A 12 6.76 12.98 17.18
N TYR A 13 6.54 12.27 16.06
CA TYR A 13 7.34 11.08 15.74
C TYR A 13 8.82 11.42 15.57
N ASP A 14 9.12 12.51 14.87
CA ASP A 14 10.50 12.94 14.68
C ASP A 14 11.21 13.20 16.02
N LYS A 15 10.49 13.82 16.95
CA LYS A 15 11.00 14.11 18.28
C LYS A 15 11.29 12.84 19.08
N LEU A 16 10.47 11.79 18.89
CA LEU A 16 10.61 10.53 19.62
C LEU A 16 11.58 9.56 18.94
N TYR A 17 11.95 9.84 17.70
CA TYR A 17 12.76 8.92 16.91
C TYR A 17 14.06 8.49 17.59
N PRO A 18 14.86 9.40 18.20
CA PRO A 18 16.11 8.96 18.82
C PRO A 18 15.94 7.88 19.88
N GLN A 19 14.80 7.87 20.58
CA GLN A 19 14.51 6.91 21.65
C GLN A 19 13.86 5.63 21.13
N LEU A 20 13.10 5.70 20.03
CA LEU A 20 12.27 4.60 19.54
C LEU A 20 12.72 4.03 18.19
N ARG A 21 13.88 4.45 17.71
CA ARG A 21 14.37 4.08 16.37
C ARG A 21 14.57 2.60 16.12
N GLU A 22 14.56 1.78 17.18
CA GLU A 22 14.70 0.32 17.06
C GLU A 22 13.39 -0.42 17.31
N LYS A 23 12.27 0.32 17.43
CA LYS A 23 10.95 -0.26 17.62
C LYS A 23 10.23 -0.36 16.27
N GLY A 24 10.02 -1.59 15.81
CA GLY A 24 9.37 -1.81 14.50
C GLY A 24 8.00 -1.18 14.40
N THR A 25 7.18 -1.29 15.47
CA THR A 25 5.85 -0.70 15.50
C THR A 25 5.90 0.82 15.35
N PHE A 26 6.81 1.46 16.08
CA PHE A 26 6.99 2.91 15.98
C PHE A 26 7.41 3.33 14.58
N LEU A 27 8.38 2.60 14.00
CA LEU A 27 8.87 2.91 12.66
C LEU A 27 7.76 2.76 11.61
N PHE A 28 6.93 1.73 11.76
CA PHE A 28 5.78 1.56 10.86
C PHE A 28 4.78 2.71 11.00
N GLU A 29 4.43 3.06 12.23
CA GLU A 29 3.47 4.14 12.47
C GLU A 29 3.98 5.48 11.93
N TYR A 30 5.26 5.76 12.12
CA TYR A 30 5.87 6.98 11.60
C TYR A 30 5.86 6.96 10.07
N GLY A 31 6.33 5.87 9.47
CA GLY A 31 6.33 5.72 8.01
C GLY A 31 4.94 5.85 7.42
N HIS A 32 3.94 5.24 8.06
CA HIS A 32 2.56 5.32 7.61
C HIS A 32 2.01 6.74 7.71
N SER A 33 2.32 7.45 8.78
CA SER A 33 1.90 8.84 8.95
C SER A 33 2.52 9.74 7.87
N LEU A 34 3.80 9.50 7.53
CA LEU A 34 4.45 10.23 6.44
C LEU A 34 3.81 9.92 5.09
N HIS A 35 3.44 8.67 4.86
CA HIS A 35 2.70 8.28 3.66
C HIS A 35 1.38 9.06 3.55
N LYS A 36 0.62 9.13 4.64
CA LYS A 36 -0.66 9.85 4.65
C LYS A 36 -0.49 11.34 4.40
N ALA A 37 0.65 11.90 4.79
CA ALA A 37 0.96 13.31 4.56
C ALA A 37 1.54 13.59 3.16
N GLY A 38 1.82 12.55 2.38
CA GLY A 38 2.37 12.70 1.04
C GLY A 38 3.89 12.75 0.98
N PHE A 39 4.58 12.48 2.08
CA PHE A 39 6.04 12.44 2.12
C PHE A 39 6.53 11.03 1.81
N TYR A 40 6.39 10.63 0.56
CA TYR A 40 6.58 9.23 0.14
C TYR A 40 8.01 8.74 0.28
N ASN A 41 9.00 9.56 -0.07
CA ASN A 41 10.41 9.17 0.07
C ASN A 41 10.81 9.00 1.54
N GLU A 42 10.41 9.95 2.38
CA GLU A 42 10.69 9.86 3.81
C GLU A 42 9.96 8.68 4.43
N SER A 43 8.71 8.45 4.02
CA SER A 43 7.94 7.31 4.47
C SER A 43 8.70 6.00 4.20
N ASN A 44 9.19 5.82 2.98
CA ASN A 44 9.94 4.61 2.63
C ASN A 44 11.19 4.44 3.48
N LYS A 45 11.87 5.54 3.83
CA LYS A 45 13.05 5.50 4.68
C LYS A 45 12.75 4.80 6.01
N TYR A 46 11.65 5.19 6.66
CA TYR A 46 11.29 4.60 7.96
C TYR A 46 10.64 3.23 7.81
N LEU A 47 9.88 3.00 6.74
CA LEU A 47 9.29 1.69 6.48
C LEU A 47 10.36 0.64 6.16
N ASP A 48 11.42 1.01 5.43
CA ASP A 48 12.54 0.10 5.18
C ASP A 48 13.21 -0.30 6.49
N LYS A 49 13.37 0.63 7.41
CA LYS A 49 13.90 0.33 8.73
C LYS A 49 12.97 -0.58 9.52
N ALA A 50 11.65 -0.36 9.39
CA ALA A 50 10.66 -1.21 10.06
C ALA A 50 10.77 -2.67 9.62
N LEU A 51 11.07 -2.92 8.35
CA LEU A 51 11.22 -4.28 7.84
C LEU A 51 12.35 -5.07 8.52
N VAL A 52 13.35 -4.40 9.06
CA VAL A 52 14.43 -5.05 9.80
C VAL A 52 13.90 -5.72 11.08
N TYR A 53 12.88 -5.11 11.69
CA TYR A 53 12.35 -5.58 12.97
C TYR A 53 11.03 -6.33 12.84
N CYS A 54 10.32 -6.17 11.74
CA CYS A 54 8.99 -6.73 11.57
C CYS A 54 8.77 -7.11 10.11
N ALA A 55 8.36 -8.35 9.87
CA ALA A 55 8.14 -8.87 8.52
C ALA A 55 6.67 -8.75 8.09
N ASP A 56 5.94 -7.77 8.59
CA ASP A 56 4.51 -7.59 8.30
C ASP A 56 4.30 -7.19 6.84
N PRO A 57 3.48 -7.95 6.08
CA PRO A 57 3.17 -7.61 4.69
C PRO A 57 2.54 -6.23 4.52
N MET A 58 1.87 -5.69 5.55
CA MET A 58 1.31 -4.34 5.48
C MET A 58 2.40 -3.29 5.22
N ILE A 59 3.61 -3.50 5.77
CA ILE A 59 4.73 -2.59 5.51
C ILE A 59 5.05 -2.59 4.01
N LEU A 60 5.11 -3.77 3.40
CA LEU A 60 5.36 -3.91 1.96
C LEU A 60 4.28 -3.21 1.14
N ASN A 61 3.03 -3.30 1.57
CA ASN A 61 1.91 -2.64 0.88
C ASN A 61 2.08 -1.12 0.89
N VAL A 62 2.47 -0.54 2.02
CA VAL A 62 2.63 0.91 2.09
C VAL A 62 3.83 1.37 1.27
N ILE A 63 4.96 0.63 1.32
CA ILE A 63 6.12 0.94 0.48
C ILE A 63 5.73 0.88 -1.00
N GLY A 64 4.97 -0.13 -1.40
CA GLY A 64 4.48 -0.26 -2.77
C GLY A 64 3.63 0.93 -3.20
N LYS A 65 2.72 1.36 -2.34
CA LYS A 65 1.88 2.54 -2.59
C LYS A 65 2.72 3.80 -2.74
N ASN A 66 3.77 3.94 -1.92
CA ASN A 66 4.67 5.09 -2.03
C ASN A 66 5.38 5.10 -3.38
N TYR A 67 5.89 3.95 -3.82
CA TYR A 67 6.55 3.86 -5.12
C TYR A 67 5.59 4.17 -6.27
N GLN A 68 4.33 3.73 -6.16
CA GLN A 68 3.33 4.08 -7.17
C GLN A 68 3.11 5.59 -7.23
N ALA A 69 2.99 6.24 -6.07
CA ALA A 69 2.83 7.69 -6.00
C ALA A 69 4.04 8.43 -6.58
N LEU A 70 5.23 7.86 -6.44
CA LEU A 70 6.47 8.40 -6.98
C LEU A 70 6.70 8.01 -8.44
N ARG A 71 5.74 7.30 -9.06
CA ARG A 71 5.83 6.81 -10.44
C ARG A 71 6.95 5.81 -10.67
N CYS A 72 7.38 5.14 -9.61
CA CYS A 72 8.35 4.04 -9.69
C CYS A 72 7.58 2.73 -9.75
N TYR A 73 6.92 2.49 -10.88
CA TYR A 73 5.91 1.43 -11.01
C TYR A 73 6.50 0.02 -10.88
N HIS A 74 7.69 -0.23 -11.43
CA HIS A 74 8.32 -1.55 -11.31
C HIS A 74 8.66 -1.89 -9.86
N TRP A 75 9.14 -0.90 -9.10
CA TRP A 75 9.41 -1.10 -7.68
C TRP A 75 8.12 -1.33 -6.91
N ALA A 76 7.07 -0.59 -7.25
CA ALA A 76 5.77 -0.79 -6.63
C ALA A 76 5.28 -2.23 -6.86
N GLU A 77 5.39 -2.71 -8.09
CA GLU A 77 5.00 -4.08 -8.44
C GLU A 77 5.76 -5.10 -7.61
N GLU A 78 7.08 -4.96 -7.52
CA GLU A 78 7.90 -5.90 -6.75
C GLU A 78 7.50 -5.97 -5.29
N LEU A 79 7.27 -4.83 -4.66
CA LEU A 79 6.90 -4.79 -3.24
C LEU A 79 5.51 -5.39 -3.01
N LEU A 80 4.56 -5.09 -3.88
CA LEU A 80 3.21 -5.63 -3.76
C LEU A 80 3.18 -7.14 -4.02
N LEU A 81 3.96 -7.62 -4.98
CA LEU A 81 4.09 -9.06 -5.21
C LEU A 81 4.74 -9.76 -4.02
N ALA A 82 5.73 -9.12 -3.40
CA ALA A 82 6.34 -9.67 -2.18
C ALA A 82 5.31 -9.78 -1.05
N SER A 83 4.40 -8.82 -0.94
CA SER A 83 3.31 -8.87 0.03
C SER A 83 2.39 -10.06 -0.23
N VAL A 84 2.01 -10.28 -1.50
CA VAL A 84 1.19 -11.42 -1.90
C VAL A 84 1.87 -12.74 -1.54
N HIS A 85 3.19 -12.83 -1.79
CA HIS A 85 3.93 -14.05 -1.48
C HIS A 85 3.95 -14.35 0.01
N ARG A 86 4.01 -13.34 0.84
CA ARG A 86 4.02 -13.54 2.29
C ARG A 86 2.69 -14.00 2.85
N LEU A 87 1.58 -13.43 2.36
CA LEU A 87 0.23 -13.81 2.79
C LEU A 87 -0.70 -13.86 1.58
N PRO A 88 -0.69 -14.99 0.83
CA PRO A 88 -1.52 -15.09 -0.39
C PRO A 88 -3.02 -15.03 -0.14
N GLY A 89 -3.46 -15.24 1.11
CA GLY A 89 -4.88 -15.21 1.45
C GLY A 89 -5.49 -13.84 1.58
N ARG A 90 -4.69 -12.78 1.59
CA ARG A 90 -5.20 -11.41 1.76
C ARG A 90 -5.62 -10.81 0.43
N ILE A 91 -6.78 -10.15 0.43
CA ILE A 91 -7.32 -9.53 -0.78
C ILE A 91 -6.64 -8.19 -1.08
N TYR A 92 -6.27 -7.45 -0.05
CA TYR A 92 -5.79 -6.08 -0.18
C TYR A 92 -4.63 -5.90 -1.18
N PRO A 93 -3.53 -6.68 -1.13
CA PRO A 93 -2.45 -6.46 -2.09
C PRO A 93 -2.86 -6.77 -3.54
N TYR A 94 -3.80 -7.68 -3.77
CA TYR A 94 -4.31 -7.90 -5.13
C TYR A 94 -5.08 -6.70 -5.64
N TYR A 95 -5.86 -6.07 -4.75
CA TYR A 95 -6.56 -4.84 -5.09
C TYR A 95 -5.56 -3.72 -5.42
N LEU A 96 -4.48 -3.59 -4.64
CA LEU A 96 -3.45 -2.59 -4.92
C LEU A 96 -2.74 -2.88 -6.26
N LEU A 97 -2.48 -4.14 -6.57
CA LEU A 97 -1.90 -4.53 -7.85
C LEU A 97 -2.84 -4.22 -9.01
N ALA A 98 -4.14 -4.46 -8.86
CA ALA A 98 -5.10 -4.10 -9.89
C ALA A 98 -5.02 -2.61 -10.21
N LYS A 99 -5.00 -1.78 -9.18
CA LYS A 99 -4.89 -0.33 -9.37
C LYS A 99 -3.58 0.05 -10.05
N LEU A 100 -2.49 -0.62 -9.68
CA LEU A 100 -1.18 -0.37 -10.30
C LEU A 100 -1.21 -0.70 -11.80
N TYR A 101 -1.77 -1.84 -12.16
CA TYR A 101 -1.83 -2.25 -13.57
C TYR A 101 -2.79 -1.41 -14.40
N ALA A 102 -3.63 -0.61 -13.76
CA ALA A 102 -4.53 0.31 -14.44
C ALA A 102 -3.92 1.71 -14.62
N GLU A 103 -2.74 1.97 -14.02
CA GLU A 103 -2.04 3.24 -14.22
C GLU A 103 -1.74 3.44 -15.70
N PRO A 104 -2.05 4.61 -16.29
CA PRO A 104 -1.81 4.82 -17.73
C PRO A 104 -0.38 4.57 -18.18
N GLU A 105 0.59 4.93 -17.33
CA GLU A 105 2.02 4.77 -17.67
C GLU A 105 2.53 3.36 -17.40
N PHE A 106 1.71 2.47 -16.83
CA PHE A 106 2.09 1.10 -16.51
C PHE A 106 0.99 0.12 -16.89
N LEU A 107 0.09 0.51 -17.76
CA LEU A 107 -1.12 -0.24 -18.10
C LEU A 107 -0.80 -1.64 -18.61
N ASN A 108 -1.41 -2.64 -17.97
CA ASN A 108 -1.38 -4.02 -18.41
C ASN A 108 -2.78 -4.62 -18.19
N ARG A 109 -3.58 -4.66 -19.25
CA ARG A 109 -4.99 -5.08 -19.15
C ARG A 109 -5.12 -6.53 -18.74
N GLU A 110 -4.24 -7.39 -19.20
CA GLU A 110 -4.28 -8.81 -18.88
C GLU A 110 -4.03 -9.02 -17.38
N LYS A 111 -2.98 -8.41 -16.85
CA LYS A 111 -2.68 -8.50 -15.41
C LYS A 111 -3.76 -7.83 -14.57
N PHE A 112 -4.30 -6.73 -15.04
CA PHE A 112 -5.41 -6.07 -14.35
C PHE A 112 -6.61 -7.01 -14.22
N GLU A 113 -7.00 -7.68 -15.32
CA GLU A 113 -8.14 -8.61 -15.30
C GLU A 113 -7.89 -9.79 -14.36
N GLU A 114 -6.65 -10.27 -14.30
CA GLU A 114 -6.28 -11.34 -13.39
C GLU A 114 -6.45 -10.90 -11.93
N MET A 115 -5.92 -9.74 -11.59
CA MET A 115 -6.04 -9.21 -10.23
C MET A 115 -7.49 -8.89 -9.86
N LYS A 116 -8.23 -8.31 -10.80
CA LYS A 116 -9.67 -8.02 -10.60
C LYS A 116 -10.42 -9.29 -10.26
N ARG A 117 -10.16 -10.36 -11.01
CA ARG A 117 -10.83 -11.65 -10.77
C ARG A 117 -10.55 -12.16 -9.37
N ILE A 118 -9.29 -12.07 -8.92
CA ILE A 118 -8.93 -12.50 -7.58
C ILE A 118 -9.67 -11.66 -6.52
N VAL A 119 -9.70 -10.35 -6.69
CA VAL A 119 -10.40 -9.46 -5.76
C VAL A 119 -11.88 -9.79 -5.66
N LEU A 120 -12.52 -10.08 -6.80
CA LEU A 120 -13.95 -10.35 -6.83
C LEU A 120 -14.31 -11.75 -6.33
N MET A 121 -13.44 -12.72 -6.54
CA MET A 121 -13.75 -14.13 -6.31
C MET A 121 -13.19 -14.70 -5.01
N LYS A 122 -12.14 -14.09 -4.47
CA LYS A 122 -11.48 -14.65 -3.29
C LYS A 122 -12.34 -14.48 -2.05
N ALA A 123 -12.51 -15.59 -1.30
CA ALA A 123 -13.27 -15.53 -0.04
C ALA A 123 -12.46 -14.78 1.01
N PRO A 124 -13.00 -13.72 1.63
CA PRO A 124 -12.28 -13.01 2.68
C PRO A 124 -12.32 -13.81 3.98
N LYS A 125 -11.25 -13.69 4.78
CA LYS A 125 -11.22 -14.29 6.11
C LYS A 125 -12.19 -13.60 7.05
N ILE A 126 -12.33 -12.29 6.90
CA ILE A 126 -13.24 -11.45 7.68
C ILE A 126 -14.02 -10.58 6.69
N HIS A 127 -15.34 -10.64 6.76
CA HIS A 127 -16.19 -9.79 5.93
C HIS A 127 -16.14 -8.37 6.48
N SER A 128 -15.95 -7.40 5.59
CA SER A 128 -15.94 -5.99 5.95
C SER A 128 -16.43 -5.14 4.80
N THR A 129 -16.88 -3.93 5.12
CA THR A 129 -17.28 -2.96 4.10
C THR A 129 -16.11 -2.57 3.20
N ALA A 130 -14.88 -2.60 3.74
CA ALA A 130 -13.69 -2.30 2.96
C ALA A 130 -13.54 -3.24 1.77
N ILE A 131 -13.83 -4.54 1.95
CA ILE A 131 -13.75 -5.51 0.86
C ILE A 131 -14.78 -5.21 -0.22
N GLU A 132 -16.00 -4.86 0.18
CA GLU A 132 -17.04 -4.49 -0.79
C GLU A 132 -16.65 -3.22 -1.56
N GLU A 133 -16.07 -2.25 -0.87
CA GLU A 133 -15.61 -1.02 -1.51
C GLU A 133 -14.50 -1.31 -2.52
N MET A 134 -13.55 -2.19 -2.18
CA MET A 134 -12.48 -2.60 -3.10
C MET A 134 -13.04 -3.29 -4.35
N ARG A 135 -14.04 -4.15 -4.16
CA ARG A 135 -14.70 -4.85 -5.28
C ARG A 135 -15.41 -3.90 -6.20
N MET A 136 -16.13 -2.93 -5.63
CA MET A 136 -16.80 -1.90 -6.41
C MET A 136 -15.80 -1.05 -7.19
N GLU A 137 -14.69 -0.69 -6.57
CA GLU A 137 -13.68 0.14 -7.21
C GLU A 137 -13.02 -0.57 -8.39
N VAL A 138 -12.66 -1.86 -8.27
CA VAL A 138 -12.04 -2.56 -9.40
C VAL A 138 -13.02 -2.72 -10.57
N GLU A 139 -14.32 -2.85 -10.30
CA GLU A 139 -15.33 -2.89 -11.36
C GLU A 139 -15.47 -1.53 -12.04
N GLU A 140 -15.42 -0.44 -11.28
CA GLU A 140 -15.42 0.91 -11.86
C GLU A 140 -14.20 1.15 -12.73
N ILE A 141 -13.02 0.75 -12.27
CA ILE A 141 -11.79 0.86 -13.05
C ILE A 141 -11.91 0.06 -14.35
N ALA A 142 -12.46 -1.16 -14.27
CA ALA A 142 -12.65 -1.99 -15.46
C ALA A 142 -13.51 -1.28 -16.51
N LYS A 143 -14.57 -0.62 -16.09
CA LYS A 143 -15.43 0.15 -17.00
C LYS A 143 -14.69 1.31 -17.64
N GLU A 144 -13.86 2.00 -16.87
CA GLU A 144 -13.04 3.09 -17.40
C GLU A 144 -12.04 2.59 -18.45
N LEU A 145 -11.45 1.42 -18.23
CA LEU A 145 -10.49 0.85 -19.17
C LEU A 145 -11.14 0.38 -20.48
N GLU A 146 -12.44 0.12 -20.49
CA GLU A 146 -13.17 -0.27 -21.69
C GLU A 146 -13.52 0.92 -22.58
N LYS A 147 -13.46 2.14 -22.06
CA LYS A 147 -13.70 3.35 -22.85
C LYS A 147 -12.46 3.66 -23.69
#